data_8294fe7e5890a51fff7d5f544bae7499
#
_entry.id   8294fe7e5890a51fff7d5f544bae7499
#
_cell.length_a   1.000
_cell.length_b   1.000
_cell.length_c   1.000
_cell.angle_alpha   90.00
_cell.angle_beta   90.00
_cell.angle_gamma   90.00
#
_symmetry.space_group_name_H-M   'P 1'
#
loop_
_entity.id
_entity.type
_entity.pdbx_description
1 polymer ?
#
loop_
_entity_poly.entity_id
_entity_poly.type
_entity_poly.pdbx_seq_one_letter_code
_entity_poly.pdbx_strand_id
1 'polypeptide(L)'
;MIKNILHIAFAFAAHAAMAADSSIPRFAKGDLVAFAGDSITSGGTYHKYIFTYWATRYPELGVRFRNKGIFSDFVHGGIGRLERDILKEKPNKVAINFGMNDSGASYRKDLFGMSDPDETVLQKRRETVATYRANMEKLLTLLKERCIVPILIGPSIYDNTMKSEAANNLGANSGIQACIEELKALKNESGFVDFNAPMLEVNARMQANDPAFGIAGGDRVHPGPEGHWVMGYEFLKAQNVSPIVASLKVDAARGAVLDNANCAVGALQAADGKVSFDYLPRSLPLPVNDEYRRGEKVVPITESLNREMLAVQGLARGRYALLLDGQNAGEFTADGLAAGVNIATLDANPGQRRAKEVDTLIQERAGQEGRIRQLRQMECGLPGKKTREEIAAAASAQLDEAKKQGNKVMIGRLTKFLEDLPQEDSIDQSILDLEQRIFAAAKPEKIKVSLASAGSTPGQSAKNPTP
;
A
#
# COMPACT_ATOMS: atom_id res chain seq x y z
N MET A 1 37.71 -5.33 -32.92
CA MET A 1 36.30 -5.59 -32.59
C MET A 1 35.95 -4.80 -31.34
N ILE A 2 35.56 -3.55 -31.57
CA ILE A 2 35.13 -2.59 -30.56
C ILE A 2 33.68 -2.36 -30.84
N LYS A 3 32.78 -2.90 -30.00
CA LYS A 3 31.37 -2.45 -29.88
C LYS A 3 30.80 -3.00 -28.58
N ASN A 4 30.16 -2.14 -27.84
CA ASN A 4 29.31 -2.34 -26.63
C ASN A 4 29.97 -1.99 -25.27
N ILE A 5 30.39 -0.72 -25.13
CA ILE A 5 30.45 -0.04 -23.83
C ILE A 5 29.82 1.35 -24.05
N LEU A 6 28.53 1.40 -24.12
CA LEU A 6 27.76 2.65 -24.04
C LEU A 6 26.35 2.23 -23.65
N HIS A 7 25.92 2.41 -22.41
CA HIS A 7 24.51 2.50 -21.99
C HIS A 7 24.29 2.35 -20.46
N ILE A 8 25.16 2.85 -19.59
CA ILE A 8 24.81 2.93 -18.13
C ILE A 8 25.06 4.34 -17.53
N ALA A 9 25.39 5.33 -18.33
CA ALA A 9 25.66 6.69 -17.83
C ALA A 9 24.43 7.62 -17.80
N PHE A 10 23.21 7.16 -18.10
CA PHE A 10 22.03 8.03 -18.27
C PHE A 10 21.01 8.00 -17.12
N ALA A 11 21.24 7.25 -16.04
CA ALA A 11 20.22 7.09 -14.98
C ALA A 11 20.19 8.22 -13.93
N PHE A 12 21.19 9.09 -13.86
CA PHE A 12 21.24 10.14 -12.82
C PHE A 12 20.67 11.50 -13.26
N ALA A 13 20.61 11.79 -14.56
CA ALA A 13 20.15 13.09 -15.05
C ALA A 13 18.67 13.15 -15.46
N ALA A 14 17.98 12.01 -15.57
CA ALA A 14 16.59 11.96 -16.07
C ALA A 14 15.50 12.17 -15.02
N HIS A 15 15.84 12.31 -13.74
CA HIS A 15 14.83 12.44 -12.66
C HIS A 15 14.39 13.88 -12.35
N ALA A 16 14.97 14.88 -12.98
CA ALA A 16 14.55 16.28 -12.83
C ALA A 16 13.47 16.73 -13.83
N ALA A 17 13.08 15.87 -14.79
CA ALA A 17 12.20 16.26 -15.90
C ALA A 17 10.86 15.51 -15.98
N MET A 18 10.47 14.73 -14.97
CA MET A 18 9.14 14.12 -14.91
C MET A 18 8.30 14.69 -13.76
N ALA A 19 8.09 16.00 -13.80
CA ALA A 19 6.88 16.59 -13.22
C ALA A 19 5.73 16.39 -14.21
N ALA A 20 5.50 15.16 -14.66
CA ALA A 20 4.29 14.79 -15.38
C ALA A 20 3.17 14.65 -14.35
N ASP A 21 2.05 15.30 -14.61
CA ASP A 21 0.81 15.35 -13.88
C ASP A 21 0.55 14.17 -12.93
N SER A 22 0.61 14.44 -11.62
CA SER A 22 0.04 13.49 -10.67
C SER A 22 -1.46 13.43 -10.96
N SER A 23 -1.99 12.24 -11.23
CA SER A 23 -3.42 12.07 -11.52
C SER A 23 -4.30 12.23 -10.28
N ILE A 24 -3.70 12.22 -9.08
CA ILE A 24 -4.34 12.50 -7.79
C ILE A 24 -3.43 13.36 -6.89
N PRO A 25 -3.99 14.11 -5.93
CA PRO A 25 -3.20 14.95 -5.03
C PRO A 25 -2.21 14.14 -4.18
N ARG A 26 -0.99 14.66 -4.02
CA ARG A 26 -0.07 14.18 -2.98
C ARG A 26 -0.61 14.57 -1.61
N PHE A 27 -0.28 13.77 -0.59
CA PHE A 27 -0.67 14.11 0.77
C PHE A 27 0.23 15.20 1.36
N ALA A 28 -0.38 16.04 2.18
CA ALA A 28 0.25 17.15 2.87
C ALA A 28 0.34 16.89 4.39
N LYS A 29 1.07 17.76 5.08
CA LYS A 29 1.24 17.67 6.54
C LYS A 29 -0.12 17.70 7.25
N GLY A 30 -0.34 16.68 8.09
CA GLY A 30 -1.52 16.55 8.91
C GLY A 30 -2.77 16.03 8.19
N ASP A 31 -2.66 15.61 6.91
CA ASP A 31 -3.78 15.01 6.21
C ASP A 31 -4.33 13.80 6.96
N LEU A 32 -5.65 13.74 7.03
CA LEU A 32 -6.39 12.56 7.45
C LEU A 32 -7.22 12.07 6.26
N VAL A 33 -6.88 10.87 5.78
CA VAL A 33 -7.47 10.28 4.58
C VAL A 33 -8.38 9.11 4.97
N ALA A 34 -9.66 9.20 4.64
CA ALA A 34 -10.59 8.10 4.80
C ALA A 34 -10.67 7.29 3.49
N PHE A 35 -10.48 5.97 3.56
CA PHE A 35 -10.70 5.07 2.44
C PHE A 35 -12.11 4.47 2.55
N ALA A 36 -13.05 5.04 1.80
CA ALA A 36 -14.45 4.59 1.75
C ALA A 36 -14.64 3.60 0.60
N GLY A 37 -15.35 2.51 0.86
CA GLY A 37 -15.59 1.46 -0.12
C GLY A 37 -16.35 0.28 0.47
N ASP A 38 -16.37 -0.79 -0.28
CA ASP A 38 -17.02 -2.06 0.04
C ASP A 38 -16.10 -3.05 0.79
N SER A 39 -16.33 -4.37 0.61
CA SER A 39 -15.54 -5.45 1.21
C SER A 39 -14.06 -5.40 0.83
N ILE A 40 -13.73 -4.98 -0.37
CA ILE A 40 -12.36 -4.89 -0.88
C ILE A 40 -11.57 -3.86 -0.06
N THR A 41 -12.18 -2.73 0.27
CA THR A 41 -11.59 -1.73 1.16
C THR A 41 -11.62 -2.17 2.62
N SER A 42 -12.73 -2.78 3.08
CA SER A 42 -12.89 -3.20 4.48
C SER A 42 -11.88 -4.27 4.90
N GLY A 43 -11.73 -5.33 4.10
CA GLY A 43 -10.85 -6.47 4.38
C GLY A 43 -9.47 -6.35 3.74
N GLY A 44 -9.26 -5.34 2.90
CA GLY A 44 -8.07 -5.21 2.07
C GLY A 44 -6.89 -4.57 2.76
N THR A 45 -5.73 -4.71 2.13
CA THR A 45 -4.45 -4.26 2.65
C THR A 45 -3.82 -3.15 1.81
N TYR A 46 -4.40 -2.79 0.65
CA TYR A 46 -3.79 -1.78 -0.24
C TYR A 46 -3.55 -0.43 0.44
N HIS A 47 -4.52 0.06 1.24
CA HIS A 47 -4.35 1.31 1.99
C HIS A 47 -3.31 1.19 3.12
N LYS A 48 -3.08 -0.02 3.65
CA LYS A 48 -1.98 -0.30 4.58
C LYS A 48 -0.63 -0.12 3.89
N TYR A 49 -0.45 -0.61 2.66
CA TYR A 49 0.79 -0.41 1.89
C TYR A 49 1.04 1.07 1.58
N ILE A 50 -0.03 1.81 1.24
CA ILE A 50 0.04 3.27 1.08
C ILE A 50 0.48 3.93 2.39
N PHE A 51 -0.11 3.53 3.52
CA PHE A 51 0.27 4.07 4.83
C PHE A 51 1.73 3.75 5.18
N THR A 52 2.18 2.51 4.99
CA THR A 52 3.56 2.10 5.23
C THR A 52 4.53 2.96 4.41
N TYR A 53 4.22 3.21 3.13
CA TYR A 53 5.04 4.11 2.31
C TYR A 53 5.10 5.52 2.91
N TRP A 54 3.96 6.13 3.21
CA TRP A 54 3.93 7.51 3.74
C TRP A 54 4.56 7.63 5.11
N ALA A 55 4.35 6.66 6.00
CA ALA A 55 4.95 6.65 7.35
C ALA A 55 6.47 6.47 7.31
N THR A 56 6.99 5.58 6.46
CA THR A 56 8.43 5.33 6.33
C THR A 56 9.15 6.43 5.54
N ARG A 57 8.48 7.05 4.56
CA ARG A 57 9.08 8.03 3.67
C ARG A 57 9.01 9.45 4.18
N TYR A 58 7.89 9.84 4.81
CA TYR A 58 7.58 11.20 5.25
C TYR A 58 6.95 11.22 6.65
N PRO A 59 7.62 10.64 7.68
CA PRO A 59 7.04 10.57 9.03
C PRO A 59 6.72 11.94 9.62
N GLU A 60 7.47 12.98 9.22
CA GLU A 60 7.30 14.37 9.67
C GLU A 60 6.01 15.02 9.17
N LEU A 61 5.41 14.47 8.12
CA LEU A 61 4.12 14.96 7.62
C LEU A 61 2.95 14.48 8.48
N GLY A 62 3.10 13.39 9.23
CA GLY A 62 2.06 12.88 10.11
C GLY A 62 0.75 12.56 9.37
N VAL A 63 0.83 12.03 8.14
CA VAL A 63 -0.35 11.65 7.34
C VAL A 63 -1.02 10.44 7.97
N ARG A 64 -2.31 10.54 8.26
CA ARG A 64 -3.09 9.50 8.93
C ARG A 64 -4.14 8.92 8.00
N PHE A 65 -4.49 7.66 8.22
CA PHE A 65 -5.40 6.91 7.38
C PHE A 65 -6.53 6.28 8.18
N ARG A 66 -7.71 6.16 7.59
CA ARG A 66 -8.87 5.47 8.19
C ARG A 66 -9.49 4.52 7.17
N ASN A 67 -9.63 3.26 7.55
CA ASN A 67 -10.42 2.31 6.79
C ASN A 67 -11.90 2.58 7.07
N LYS A 68 -12.65 2.91 6.03
CA LYS A 68 -14.10 3.16 6.07
C LYS A 68 -14.86 2.22 5.11
N GLY A 69 -14.25 1.07 4.78
CA GLY A 69 -14.92 0.01 4.02
C GLY A 69 -15.95 -0.74 4.86
N ILE A 70 -17.00 -1.22 4.23
CA ILE A 70 -18.05 -2.08 4.80
C ILE A 70 -18.34 -3.23 3.81
N PHE A 71 -18.43 -4.47 4.32
CA PHE A 71 -18.72 -5.64 3.47
C PHE A 71 -20.06 -5.47 2.77
N SER A 72 -20.09 -5.81 1.48
CA SER A 72 -21.28 -5.73 0.61
C SER A 72 -21.91 -4.34 0.51
N ASP A 73 -21.14 -3.28 0.76
CA ASP A 73 -21.64 -1.91 0.68
C ASP A 73 -21.67 -1.39 -0.76
N PHE A 74 -22.45 -0.36 -0.96
CA PHE A 74 -22.70 0.36 -2.20
C PHE A 74 -22.49 1.85 -1.97
N VAL A 75 -22.40 2.65 -3.04
CA VAL A 75 -22.30 4.12 -2.89
C VAL A 75 -23.44 4.68 -2.04
N HIS A 76 -24.69 4.24 -2.25
CA HIS A 76 -25.84 4.72 -1.47
C HIS A 76 -25.74 4.35 0.02
N GLY A 77 -25.17 3.18 0.34
CA GLY A 77 -24.88 2.79 1.73
C GLY A 77 -23.81 3.69 2.34
N GLY A 78 -22.74 3.98 1.59
CA GLY A 78 -21.73 4.97 1.98
C GLY A 78 -22.32 6.35 2.27
N ILE A 79 -23.25 6.84 1.43
CA ILE A 79 -24.02 8.07 1.68
C ILE A 79 -24.81 7.98 2.98
N GLY A 80 -25.50 6.85 3.21
CA GLY A 80 -26.35 6.64 4.41
C GLY A 80 -25.56 6.65 5.72
N ARG A 81 -24.25 6.33 5.68
CA ARG A 81 -23.36 6.33 6.85
C ARG A 81 -22.31 7.46 6.83
N LEU A 82 -22.46 8.44 5.92
CA LEU A 82 -21.45 9.46 5.68
C LEU A 82 -21.04 10.18 6.97
N GLU A 83 -21.97 10.78 7.69
CA GLU A 83 -21.69 11.56 8.89
C GLU A 83 -21.25 10.71 10.08
N ARG A 84 -21.96 9.62 10.34
CA ARG A 84 -21.73 8.83 11.56
C ARG A 84 -20.50 7.94 11.51
N ASP A 85 -19.98 7.66 10.29
CA ASP A 85 -18.85 6.76 10.10
C ASP A 85 -17.74 7.39 9.23
N ILE A 86 -17.99 7.68 7.95
CA ILE A 86 -16.92 8.10 7.02
C ILE A 86 -16.29 9.41 7.50
N LEU A 87 -17.10 10.36 7.95
CA LEU A 87 -16.67 11.69 8.38
C LEU A 87 -16.50 11.84 9.90
N LYS A 88 -16.69 10.78 10.68
CA LYS A 88 -16.63 10.80 12.16
C LYS A 88 -15.37 11.48 12.68
N GLU A 89 -14.20 11.14 12.13
CA GLU A 89 -12.91 11.71 12.54
C GLU A 89 -12.52 12.96 11.76
N LYS A 90 -13.43 13.53 10.99
CA LYS A 90 -13.23 14.77 10.20
C LYS A 90 -12.06 14.67 9.22
N PRO A 91 -12.03 13.68 8.31
CA PRO A 91 -11.01 13.58 7.29
C PRO A 91 -11.10 14.80 6.35
N ASN A 92 -9.96 15.26 5.85
CA ASN A 92 -9.92 16.30 4.83
C ASN A 92 -9.82 15.72 3.40
N LYS A 93 -9.61 14.39 3.29
CA LYS A 93 -9.64 13.66 2.03
C LYS A 93 -10.42 12.35 2.17
N VAL A 94 -11.16 11.99 1.13
CA VAL A 94 -11.87 10.71 1.05
C VAL A 94 -11.50 10.01 -0.25
N ALA A 95 -10.79 8.89 -0.17
CA ALA A 95 -10.52 8.00 -1.28
C ALA A 95 -11.70 7.03 -1.43
N ILE A 96 -12.34 7.03 -2.60
CA ILE A 96 -13.64 6.39 -2.84
C ILE A 96 -13.44 5.20 -3.77
N ASN A 97 -13.62 3.98 -3.26
CA ASN A 97 -13.50 2.73 -3.99
C ASN A 97 -14.81 1.92 -3.90
N PHE A 98 -15.82 2.34 -4.64
CA PHE A 98 -17.08 1.63 -4.86
C PHE A 98 -17.21 1.27 -6.33
N GLY A 99 -18.10 0.32 -6.64
CA GLY A 99 -18.42 -0.07 -8.01
C GLY A 99 -18.49 -1.58 -8.23
N MET A 100 -17.79 -2.39 -7.45
CA MET A 100 -17.85 -3.85 -7.56
C MET A 100 -19.29 -4.34 -7.30
N ASN A 101 -19.91 -3.88 -6.23
CA ASN A 101 -21.29 -4.24 -5.89
C ASN A 101 -22.30 -3.40 -6.69
N ASP A 102 -22.06 -2.11 -6.87
CA ASP A 102 -22.96 -1.20 -7.59
C ASP A 102 -23.19 -1.63 -9.04
N SER A 103 -22.15 -2.15 -9.72
CA SER A 103 -22.26 -2.70 -11.07
C SER A 103 -23.09 -3.99 -11.12
N GLY A 104 -23.24 -4.69 -10.00
CA GLY A 104 -23.86 -6.02 -9.94
C GLY A 104 -22.98 -7.14 -10.49
N ALA A 105 -21.75 -6.85 -10.87
CA ALA A 105 -20.84 -7.75 -11.57
C ALA A 105 -20.59 -9.07 -10.84
N SER A 106 -20.46 -9.01 -9.51
CA SER A 106 -20.12 -10.18 -8.69
C SER A 106 -21.29 -11.10 -8.37
N TYR A 107 -22.55 -10.61 -8.39
CA TYR A 107 -23.71 -11.36 -7.91
C TYR A 107 -24.93 -11.40 -8.87
N ARG A 108 -25.04 -10.45 -9.80
CA ARG A 108 -26.16 -10.37 -10.74
C ARG A 108 -25.92 -11.26 -11.97
N LYS A 109 -26.05 -12.60 -11.76
CA LYS A 109 -25.92 -13.58 -12.86
C LYS A 109 -26.92 -13.34 -13.99
N ASP A 110 -28.10 -12.84 -13.65
CA ASP A 110 -29.14 -12.43 -14.61
C ASP A 110 -28.69 -11.30 -15.55
N LEU A 111 -27.74 -10.47 -15.11
CA LEU A 111 -27.17 -9.38 -15.92
C LEU A 111 -25.82 -9.76 -16.55
N PHE A 112 -24.96 -10.48 -15.83
CA PHE A 112 -23.56 -10.67 -16.19
C PHE A 112 -23.13 -12.14 -16.35
N GLY A 113 -24.06 -13.09 -16.22
CA GLY A 113 -23.75 -14.52 -16.39
C GLY A 113 -23.44 -14.91 -17.82
N MET A 114 -23.78 -14.09 -18.81
CA MET A 114 -23.57 -14.34 -20.22
C MET A 114 -22.72 -13.24 -20.89
N SER A 115 -21.94 -13.63 -21.91
CA SER A 115 -21.11 -12.69 -22.67
C SER A 115 -21.91 -11.93 -23.74
N ASP A 116 -22.99 -12.52 -24.24
CA ASP A 116 -23.83 -11.97 -25.32
C ASP A 116 -25.29 -11.77 -24.82
N PRO A 117 -25.58 -10.67 -24.13
CA PRO A 117 -26.89 -10.38 -23.58
C PRO A 117 -27.83 -9.77 -24.62
N ASP A 118 -29.14 -10.03 -24.47
CA ASP A 118 -30.19 -9.36 -25.24
C ASP A 118 -30.36 -7.87 -24.86
N GLU A 119 -31.15 -7.12 -25.65
CA GLU A 119 -31.38 -5.69 -25.41
C GLU A 119 -32.05 -5.41 -24.06
N THR A 120 -32.88 -6.32 -23.56
CA THR A 120 -33.52 -6.18 -22.25
C THR A 120 -32.47 -6.19 -21.13
N VAL A 121 -31.52 -7.12 -21.20
CA VAL A 121 -30.40 -7.21 -20.24
C VAL A 121 -29.48 -6.00 -20.39
N LEU A 122 -29.16 -5.59 -21.63
CA LEU A 122 -28.36 -4.40 -21.88
C LEU A 122 -29.02 -3.14 -21.28
N GLN A 123 -30.33 -2.98 -21.42
CA GLN A 123 -31.04 -1.85 -20.83
C GLN A 123 -30.93 -1.86 -19.30
N LYS A 124 -31.11 -3.02 -18.64
CA LYS A 124 -30.93 -3.14 -17.19
C LYS A 124 -29.51 -2.86 -16.74
N ARG A 125 -28.48 -3.24 -17.53
CA ARG A 125 -27.08 -2.87 -17.26
C ARG A 125 -26.92 -1.35 -17.30
N ARG A 126 -27.46 -0.65 -18.32
CA ARG A 126 -27.43 0.82 -18.41
C ARG A 126 -28.08 1.49 -17.22
N GLU A 127 -29.24 1.00 -16.78
CA GLU A 127 -29.95 1.53 -15.61
C GLU A 127 -29.14 1.34 -14.29
N THR A 128 -28.45 0.20 -14.17
CA THR A 128 -27.57 -0.08 -13.03
C THR A 128 -26.41 0.90 -12.99
N VAL A 129 -25.75 1.13 -14.12
CA VAL A 129 -24.65 2.09 -14.26
C VAL A 129 -25.12 3.54 -14.04
N ALA A 130 -26.27 3.92 -14.58
CA ALA A 130 -26.86 5.24 -14.35
C ALA A 130 -27.18 5.49 -12.86
N THR A 131 -27.66 4.45 -12.14
CA THR A 131 -27.88 4.52 -10.69
C THR A 131 -26.56 4.72 -9.92
N TYR A 132 -25.51 3.98 -10.30
CA TYR A 132 -24.18 4.18 -9.75
C TYR A 132 -23.68 5.62 -9.94
N ARG A 133 -23.77 6.13 -11.16
CA ARG A 133 -23.39 7.52 -11.50
C ARG A 133 -24.11 8.53 -10.63
N ALA A 134 -25.45 8.45 -10.56
CA ALA A 134 -26.27 9.37 -9.77
C ALA A 134 -25.90 9.36 -8.27
N ASN A 135 -25.61 8.19 -7.72
CA ASN A 135 -25.17 8.04 -6.34
C ASN A 135 -23.76 8.64 -6.14
N MET A 136 -22.84 8.45 -7.10
CA MET A 136 -21.51 9.06 -7.04
C MET A 136 -21.57 10.58 -7.12
N GLU A 137 -22.36 11.15 -8.03
CA GLU A 137 -22.58 12.60 -8.12
C GLU A 137 -23.10 13.17 -6.80
N LYS A 138 -24.06 12.49 -6.17
CA LYS A 138 -24.59 12.86 -4.86
C LYS A 138 -23.51 12.83 -3.78
N LEU A 139 -22.72 11.75 -3.71
CA LEU A 139 -21.63 11.62 -2.72
C LEU A 139 -20.59 12.73 -2.91
N LEU A 140 -20.18 13.00 -4.15
CA LEU A 140 -19.22 14.05 -4.48
C LEU A 140 -19.73 15.44 -4.08
N THR A 141 -21.01 15.73 -4.34
CA THR A 141 -21.65 16.97 -3.92
C THR A 141 -21.60 17.13 -2.39
N LEU A 142 -21.97 16.09 -1.64
CA LEU A 142 -21.95 16.10 -0.17
C LEU A 142 -20.53 16.32 0.39
N LEU A 143 -19.50 15.75 -0.23
CA LEU A 143 -18.11 15.96 0.17
C LEU A 143 -17.64 17.39 -0.16
N LYS A 144 -17.98 17.91 -1.34
CA LYS A 144 -17.65 19.27 -1.76
C LYS A 144 -18.26 20.33 -0.84
N GLU A 145 -19.53 20.17 -0.45
CA GLU A 145 -20.20 21.05 0.52
C GLU A 145 -19.48 21.13 1.87
N ARG A 146 -18.69 20.11 2.21
CA ARG A 146 -17.89 20.02 3.45
C ARG A 146 -16.41 20.36 3.26
N CYS A 147 -16.04 20.88 2.09
CA CYS A 147 -14.65 21.17 1.73
C CYS A 147 -13.71 19.93 1.84
N ILE A 148 -14.23 18.74 1.60
CA ILE A 148 -13.45 17.49 1.61
C ILE A 148 -13.04 17.14 0.19
N VAL A 149 -11.77 16.87 0.00
CA VAL A 149 -11.21 16.49 -1.32
C VAL A 149 -11.47 15.02 -1.59
N PRO A 150 -12.30 14.67 -2.59
CA PRO A 150 -12.49 13.29 -3.00
C PRO A 150 -11.32 12.83 -3.88
N ILE A 151 -10.95 11.55 -3.77
CA ILE A 151 -10.02 10.86 -4.66
C ILE A 151 -10.79 9.68 -5.25
N LEU A 152 -11.05 9.71 -6.55
CA LEU A 152 -11.80 8.67 -7.22
C LEU A 152 -10.91 7.47 -7.55
N ILE A 153 -11.39 6.27 -7.23
CA ILE A 153 -10.70 5.02 -7.49
C ILE A 153 -11.60 4.13 -8.34
N GLY A 154 -11.11 3.75 -9.53
CA GLY A 154 -11.74 2.72 -10.35
C GLY A 154 -11.71 1.37 -9.62
N PRO A 155 -12.86 0.66 -9.50
CA PRO A 155 -12.91 -0.62 -8.80
C PRO A 155 -11.97 -1.65 -9.42
N SER A 156 -11.55 -2.63 -8.60
CA SER A 156 -10.73 -3.76 -9.05
C SER A 156 -11.44 -4.61 -10.11
N ILE A 157 -10.77 -5.62 -10.63
CA ILE A 157 -11.37 -6.54 -11.61
C ILE A 157 -12.28 -7.57 -10.93
N TYR A 158 -13.24 -8.10 -11.71
CA TYR A 158 -13.74 -9.45 -11.54
C TYR A 158 -12.89 -10.39 -12.42
N ASP A 159 -12.26 -11.41 -11.82
CA ASP A 159 -11.40 -12.33 -12.56
C ASP A 159 -12.21 -13.40 -13.29
N ASN A 160 -12.66 -13.08 -14.50
CA ASN A 160 -13.38 -14.03 -15.33
C ASN A 160 -12.47 -14.99 -16.14
N THR A 161 -11.15 -14.83 -16.06
CA THR A 161 -10.17 -15.59 -16.84
C THR A 161 -9.45 -16.68 -16.07
N MET A 162 -9.40 -16.61 -14.73
CA MET A 162 -8.80 -17.61 -13.87
C MET A 162 -9.41 -19.00 -14.14
N LYS A 163 -8.58 -20.02 -14.35
CA LYS A 163 -8.99 -21.43 -14.44
C LYS A 163 -9.33 -21.94 -13.03
N SER A 164 -10.60 -22.06 -12.73
CA SER A 164 -11.13 -22.46 -11.42
C SER A 164 -12.51 -23.07 -11.56
N GLU A 165 -12.89 -23.93 -10.61
CA GLU A 165 -14.24 -24.50 -10.47
C GLU A 165 -15.28 -23.49 -9.95
N ALA A 166 -14.84 -22.32 -9.46
CA ALA A 166 -15.74 -21.29 -8.98
C ALA A 166 -16.63 -20.75 -10.11
N ALA A 167 -17.91 -20.52 -9.80
CA ALA A 167 -18.88 -19.93 -10.73
C ALA A 167 -18.33 -18.65 -11.36
N ASN A 168 -18.55 -18.48 -12.67
CA ASN A 168 -18.00 -17.40 -13.45
C ASN A 168 -19.08 -16.54 -14.10
N ASN A 169 -19.01 -15.23 -13.89
CA ASN A 169 -19.85 -14.22 -14.54
C ASN A 169 -19.08 -13.61 -15.72
N LEU A 170 -19.20 -14.20 -16.91
CA LEU A 170 -18.38 -13.87 -18.08
C LEU A 170 -18.47 -12.38 -18.51
N GLY A 171 -19.63 -11.76 -18.32
CA GLY A 171 -19.84 -10.35 -18.64
C GLY A 171 -19.50 -9.36 -17.52
N ALA A 172 -18.99 -9.80 -16.38
CA ALA A 172 -18.83 -8.97 -15.18
C ALA A 172 -17.96 -7.73 -15.40
N ASN A 173 -16.81 -7.88 -16.05
CA ASN A 173 -15.93 -6.74 -16.29
C ASN A 173 -16.54 -5.66 -17.18
N SER A 174 -17.51 -5.99 -18.05
CA SER A 174 -18.18 -4.96 -18.85
C SER A 174 -18.99 -3.97 -17.99
N GLY A 175 -19.63 -4.47 -16.92
CA GLY A 175 -20.34 -3.62 -15.96
C GLY A 175 -19.39 -2.77 -15.09
N ILE A 176 -18.28 -3.37 -14.63
CA ILE A 176 -17.25 -2.67 -13.87
C ILE A 176 -16.62 -1.55 -14.72
N GLN A 177 -16.27 -1.84 -15.98
CA GLN A 177 -15.69 -0.86 -16.88
C GLN A 177 -16.66 0.27 -17.22
N ALA A 178 -17.96 -0.03 -17.38
CA ALA A 178 -18.96 1.02 -17.56
C ALA A 178 -19.01 1.96 -16.34
N CYS A 179 -18.93 1.44 -15.13
CA CYS A 179 -18.82 2.27 -13.91
C CYS A 179 -17.52 3.09 -13.90
N ILE A 180 -16.40 2.55 -14.38
CA ILE A 180 -15.12 3.27 -14.48
C ILE A 180 -15.22 4.44 -15.45
N GLU A 181 -15.87 4.27 -16.61
CA GLU A 181 -16.07 5.36 -17.57
C GLU A 181 -16.92 6.49 -16.97
N GLU A 182 -17.94 6.16 -16.18
CA GLU A 182 -18.68 7.18 -15.44
C GLU A 182 -17.81 7.92 -14.42
N LEU A 183 -16.93 7.21 -13.67
CA LEU A 183 -15.96 7.86 -12.77
C LEU A 183 -15.01 8.78 -13.52
N LYS A 184 -14.51 8.36 -14.68
CA LYS A 184 -13.64 9.19 -15.51
C LYS A 184 -14.35 10.45 -16.00
N ALA A 185 -15.65 10.36 -16.29
CA ALA A 185 -16.47 11.52 -16.65
C ALA A 185 -16.71 12.46 -15.45
N LEU A 186 -16.73 11.93 -14.23
CA LEU A 186 -16.89 12.67 -12.97
C LEU A 186 -15.58 13.20 -12.39
N LYS A 187 -14.42 12.74 -12.89
CA LYS A 187 -13.14 13.26 -12.44
C LYS A 187 -13.05 14.75 -12.83
N ASN A 188 -13.09 15.60 -11.88
CA ASN A 188 -12.79 17.02 -11.99
C ASN A 188 -11.45 17.29 -11.28
N GLU A 189 -11.30 18.31 -10.51
CA GLU A 189 -10.06 18.68 -9.80
C GLU A 189 -9.54 17.61 -8.80
N SER A 190 -10.32 16.56 -8.53
CA SER A 190 -10.04 15.53 -7.50
C SER A 190 -9.11 14.43 -7.96
N GLY A 191 -8.93 14.25 -9.26
CA GLY A 191 -8.12 13.16 -9.83
C GLY A 191 -8.77 11.78 -9.80
N PHE A 192 -8.17 10.84 -10.51
CA PHE A 192 -8.65 9.47 -10.68
C PHE A 192 -7.50 8.47 -10.71
N VAL A 193 -7.67 7.35 -10.02
CA VAL A 193 -6.78 6.18 -10.06
C VAL A 193 -7.53 5.00 -10.64
N ASP A 194 -6.98 4.37 -11.66
CA ASP A 194 -7.53 3.14 -12.24
C ASP A 194 -6.85 1.92 -11.61
N PHE A 195 -7.61 1.13 -10.83
CA PHE A 195 -7.13 -0.16 -10.35
C PHE A 195 -7.43 -1.29 -11.34
N ASN A 196 -8.41 -1.12 -12.22
CA ASN A 196 -8.90 -2.19 -13.10
C ASN A 196 -7.90 -2.55 -14.20
N ALA A 197 -7.51 -1.59 -15.02
CA ALA A 197 -6.67 -1.86 -16.17
C ALA A 197 -5.29 -2.46 -15.79
N PRO A 198 -4.54 -1.93 -14.79
CA PRO A 198 -3.29 -2.55 -14.34
C PRO A 198 -3.50 -3.96 -13.77
N MET A 199 -4.60 -4.21 -13.05
CA MET A 199 -4.89 -5.56 -12.54
C MET A 199 -5.19 -6.54 -13.66
N LEU A 200 -5.92 -6.15 -14.72
CA LEU A 200 -6.14 -6.98 -15.91
C LEU A 200 -4.81 -7.33 -16.59
N GLU A 201 -3.93 -6.36 -16.77
CA GLU A 201 -2.61 -6.56 -17.39
C GLU A 201 -1.75 -7.54 -16.60
N VAL A 202 -1.63 -7.32 -15.28
CA VAL A 202 -0.86 -8.20 -14.38
C VAL A 202 -1.46 -9.60 -14.37
N ASN A 203 -2.80 -9.72 -14.27
CA ASN A 203 -3.49 -10.99 -14.28
C ASN A 203 -3.21 -11.80 -15.56
N ALA A 204 -3.34 -11.18 -16.72
CA ALA A 204 -3.04 -11.80 -18.01
C ALA A 204 -1.58 -12.26 -18.10
N ARG A 205 -0.63 -11.43 -17.65
CA ARG A 205 0.81 -11.77 -17.64
C ARG A 205 1.11 -12.97 -16.73
N MET A 206 0.51 -13.03 -15.56
CA MET A 206 0.73 -14.12 -14.61
C MET A 206 0.05 -15.40 -15.06
N GLN A 207 -1.16 -15.33 -15.62
CA GLN A 207 -1.91 -16.47 -16.13
C GLN A 207 -1.29 -17.10 -17.38
N ALA A 208 -0.46 -16.37 -18.11
CA ALA A 208 0.32 -16.94 -19.23
C ALA A 208 1.23 -18.11 -18.78
N ASN A 209 1.69 -18.10 -17.51
CA ASN A 209 2.54 -19.14 -16.93
C ASN A 209 1.78 -20.04 -15.94
N ASP A 210 0.76 -19.53 -15.28
CA ASP A 210 -0.08 -20.26 -14.33
C ASP A 210 -1.56 -19.88 -14.55
N PRO A 211 -2.30 -20.65 -15.37
CA PRO A 211 -3.71 -20.37 -15.66
C PRO A 211 -4.63 -20.39 -14.42
N ALA A 212 -4.18 -20.94 -13.29
CA ALA A 212 -4.93 -20.95 -12.03
C ALA A 212 -4.63 -19.72 -11.16
N PHE A 213 -3.66 -18.88 -11.55
CA PHE A 213 -3.41 -17.62 -10.86
C PHE A 213 -4.64 -16.72 -10.91
N GLY A 214 -5.05 -16.20 -9.75
CA GLY A 214 -6.20 -15.30 -9.59
C GLY A 214 -5.82 -14.07 -8.78
N ILE A 215 -5.58 -12.93 -9.45
CA ILE A 215 -5.23 -11.67 -8.77
C ILE A 215 -6.38 -11.16 -7.90
N ALA A 216 -7.62 -11.47 -8.29
CA ALA A 216 -8.83 -11.17 -7.53
C ALA A 216 -9.23 -12.30 -6.56
N GLY A 217 -8.30 -13.20 -6.22
CA GLY A 217 -8.53 -14.29 -5.27
C GLY A 217 -9.40 -15.42 -5.80
N GLY A 218 -9.61 -16.45 -4.96
CA GLY A 218 -10.30 -17.67 -5.35
C GLY A 218 -11.80 -17.50 -5.65
N ASP A 219 -12.42 -16.45 -5.16
CA ASP A 219 -13.82 -16.08 -5.42
C ASP A 219 -14.00 -15.14 -6.62
N ARG A 220 -12.92 -14.80 -7.31
CA ARG A 220 -12.87 -13.91 -8.49
C ARG A 220 -13.15 -12.43 -8.21
N VAL A 221 -13.35 -12.03 -6.94
CA VAL A 221 -13.81 -10.69 -6.52
C VAL A 221 -12.84 -10.02 -5.58
N HIS A 222 -12.39 -10.73 -4.53
CA HIS A 222 -11.60 -10.15 -3.46
C HIS A 222 -10.10 -10.36 -3.72
N PRO A 223 -9.34 -9.27 -4.01
CA PRO A 223 -7.93 -9.38 -4.30
C PRO A 223 -7.14 -10.09 -3.20
N GLY A 224 -6.22 -10.96 -3.60
CA GLY A 224 -5.19 -11.50 -2.72
C GLY A 224 -4.09 -10.48 -2.42
N PRO A 225 -3.05 -10.85 -1.66
CA PRO A 225 -1.93 -9.96 -1.34
C PRO A 225 -1.29 -9.30 -2.57
N GLU A 226 -1.13 -10.06 -3.66
CA GLU A 226 -0.57 -9.58 -4.93
C GLU A 226 -1.48 -8.50 -5.55
N GLY A 227 -2.79 -8.74 -5.56
CA GLY A 227 -3.77 -7.77 -6.09
C GLY A 227 -3.80 -6.48 -5.26
N HIS A 228 -3.75 -6.58 -3.95
CA HIS A 228 -3.65 -5.41 -3.08
C HIS A 228 -2.34 -4.64 -3.26
N TRP A 229 -1.23 -5.31 -3.61
CA TRP A 229 0.01 -4.63 -3.96
C TRP A 229 -0.12 -3.85 -5.28
N VAL A 230 -0.77 -4.42 -6.30
CA VAL A 230 -1.06 -3.67 -7.53
C VAL A 230 -1.88 -2.41 -7.21
N MET A 231 -2.95 -2.53 -6.39
CA MET A 231 -3.79 -1.40 -6.00
C MET A 231 -3.00 -0.32 -5.25
N GLY A 232 -2.20 -0.70 -4.23
CA GLY A 232 -1.37 0.23 -3.47
C GLY A 232 -0.29 0.89 -4.32
N TYR A 233 0.34 0.12 -5.20
CA TYR A 233 1.36 0.59 -6.13
C TYR A 233 0.81 1.62 -7.12
N GLU A 234 -0.33 1.34 -7.76
CA GLU A 234 -0.95 2.26 -8.72
C GLU A 234 -1.46 3.54 -8.02
N PHE A 235 -1.93 3.45 -6.78
CA PHE A 235 -2.27 4.64 -6.00
C PHE A 235 -1.05 5.53 -5.75
N LEU A 236 0.07 4.97 -5.29
CA LEU A 236 1.32 5.70 -5.06
C LEU A 236 1.90 6.27 -6.35
N LYS A 237 1.85 5.51 -7.43
CA LYS A 237 2.27 5.94 -8.78
C LYS A 237 1.41 7.13 -9.27
N ALA A 238 0.09 7.07 -9.06
CA ALA A 238 -0.82 8.16 -9.39
C ALA A 238 -0.53 9.45 -8.59
N GLN A 239 0.04 9.34 -7.40
CA GLN A 239 0.55 10.47 -6.62
C GLN A 239 1.93 10.96 -7.10
N ASN A 240 2.54 10.31 -8.08
CA ASN A 240 3.91 10.59 -8.53
C ASN A 240 4.91 10.68 -7.36
N VAL A 241 4.88 9.65 -6.49
CA VAL A 241 5.75 9.62 -5.30
C VAL A 241 7.20 9.30 -5.70
N SER A 242 8.16 9.71 -4.86
CA SER A 242 9.58 9.47 -5.12
C SER A 242 9.96 8.00 -4.93
N PRO A 243 10.70 7.38 -5.85
CA PRO A 243 11.30 6.07 -5.64
C PRO A 243 12.45 6.11 -4.63
N ILE A 244 13.02 7.29 -4.36
CA ILE A 244 14.25 7.45 -3.61
C ILE A 244 13.98 7.49 -2.10
N VAL A 245 14.55 6.53 -1.38
CA VAL A 245 14.71 6.55 0.07
C VAL A 245 15.80 7.54 0.41
N ALA A 246 16.99 7.31 -0.12
CA ALA A 246 18.12 8.20 -0.09
C ALA A 246 19.12 7.82 -1.21
N SER A 247 20.02 8.73 -1.56
CA SER A 247 21.07 8.48 -2.52
C SER A 247 22.36 9.15 -2.04
N LEU A 248 23.47 8.42 -2.12
CA LEU A 248 24.79 8.91 -1.73
C LEU A 248 25.83 8.44 -2.73
N LYS A 249 26.68 9.37 -3.18
CA LYS A 249 27.86 9.08 -4.00
C LYS A 249 29.10 9.68 -3.36
N VAL A 250 30.10 8.85 -3.08
CA VAL A 250 31.39 9.26 -2.52
C VAL A 250 32.56 8.91 -3.44
N ASP A 251 33.62 9.69 -3.37
CA ASP A 251 34.92 9.43 -4.00
C ASP A 251 35.93 9.01 -2.93
N ALA A 252 36.30 7.73 -2.93
CA ALA A 252 37.22 7.15 -1.98
C ALA A 252 38.67 7.67 -2.19
N ALA A 253 39.07 7.98 -3.42
CA ALA A 253 40.41 8.47 -3.71
C ALA A 253 40.63 9.92 -3.23
N ARG A 254 39.56 10.71 -3.22
CA ARG A 254 39.61 12.12 -2.79
C ARG A 254 39.08 12.34 -1.37
N GLY A 255 38.46 11.31 -0.74
CA GLY A 255 37.79 11.45 0.54
C GLY A 255 36.66 12.48 0.51
N ALA A 256 35.87 12.53 -0.56
CA ALA A 256 34.88 13.57 -0.81
C ALA A 256 33.50 13.00 -1.10
N VAL A 257 32.46 13.68 -0.64
CA VAL A 257 31.05 13.44 -1.07
C VAL A 257 30.86 14.14 -2.41
N LEU A 258 30.45 13.39 -3.43
CA LEU A 258 30.22 13.91 -4.77
C LEU A 258 28.76 14.33 -5.00
N ASP A 259 27.82 13.56 -4.44
CA ASP A 259 26.40 13.81 -4.57
C ASP A 259 25.65 13.14 -3.41
N ASN A 260 24.57 13.77 -2.95
CA ASN A 260 23.68 13.18 -1.97
C ASN A 260 22.25 13.73 -2.11
N ALA A 261 21.27 12.86 -1.91
CA ALA A 261 19.86 13.24 -1.85
C ALA A 261 19.18 12.52 -0.68
N ASN A 262 18.40 13.26 0.06
CA ASN A 262 17.63 12.79 1.22
C ASN A 262 18.48 12.11 2.31
N CYS A 263 19.75 12.50 2.47
CA CYS A 263 20.64 12.03 3.54
C CYS A 263 21.66 13.11 3.94
N ALA A 264 22.28 12.91 5.10
CA ALA A 264 23.46 13.64 5.53
C ALA A 264 24.64 12.67 5.70
N VAL A 265 25.86 13.16 5.49
CA VAL A 265 27.09 12.40 5.61
C VAL A 265 28.06 13.15 6.51
N GLY A 266 28.70 12.42 7.42
CA GLY A 266 29.71 12.97 8.34
C GLY A 266 30.89 12.02 8.48
N ALA A 267 32.00 12.54 9.06
CA ALA A 267 33.18 11.76 9.43
C ALA A 267 33.74 10.86 8.28
N LEU A 268 33.65 11.33 7.03
CA LEU A 268 34.19 10.57 5.88
C LEU A 268 35.69 10.44 5.98
N GLN A 269 36.17 9.20 6.01
CA GLN A 269 37.59 8.82 6.02
C GLN A 269 37.84 7.81 4.89
N ALA A 270 38.87 8.03 4.13
CA ALA A 270 39.31 7.13 3.07
C ALA A 270 40.84 7.04 3.12
N ALA A 271 41.39 5.90 3.55
CA ALA A 271 42.80 5.62 3.65
C ALA A 271 43.05 4.11 3.60
N ASP A 272 44.20 3.70 3.06
CA ASP A 272 44.69 2.31 3.06
C ASP A 272 43.69 1.30 2.52
N GLY A 273 42.96 1.66 1.47
CA GLY A 273 41.92 0.78 0.89
C GLY A 273 40.65 0.60 1.74
N LYS A 274 40.51 1.38 2.82
CA LYS A 274 39.32 1.42 3.67
C LYS A 274 38.59 2.73 3.48
N VAL A 275 37.26 2.65 3.48
CA VAL A 275 36.38 3.83 3.47
C VAL A 275 35.40 3.70 4.63
N SER A 276 35.23 4.76 5.40
CA SER A 276 34.20 4.78 6.44
C SER A 276 33.57 6.17 6.58
N PHE A 277 32.30 6.22 6.92
CA PHE A 277 31.58 7.47 7.16
C PHE A 277 30.32 7.23 8.00
N ASP A 278 29.85 8.29 8.61
CA ASP A 278 28.52 8.35 9.22
C ASP A 278 27.49 8.71 8.15
N TYR A 279 26.43 7.92 8.02
CA TYR A 279 25.34 8.11 7.08
C TYR A 279 24.03 8.26 7.83
N LEU A 280 23.30 9.34 7.59
CA LEU A 280 22.00 9.60 8.17
C LEU A 280 20.96 9.82 7.06
N PRO A 281 20.20 8.80 6.66
CA PRO A 281 19.06 8.99 5.76
C PRO A 281 17.96 9.81 6.43
N ARG A 282 17.11 10.46 5.65
CA ARG A 282 15.94 11.19 6.15
C ARG A 282 14.65 10.37 6.08
N SER A 283 14.73 9.19 5.50
CA SER A 283 13.61 8.27 5.32
C SER A 283 14.04 6.84 5.63
N LEU A 284 13.08 5.97 5.97
CA LEU A 284 13.30 4.53 6.04
C LEU A 284 12.95 3.86 4.70
N PRO A 285 13.56 2.71 4.36
CA PRO A 285 13.10 1.87 3.26
C PRO A 285 11.72 1.27 3.58
N LEU A 286 11.05 0.73 2.54
CA LEU A 286 9.90 -0.15 2.77
C LEU A 286 10.38 -1.47 3.42
N PRO A 287 9.61 -2.04 4.35
CA PRO A 287 9.97 -3.29 5.02
C PRO A 287 9.94 -4.46 4.04
N VAL A 288 11.06 -5.17 3.90
CA VAL A 288 11.15 -6.37 3.06
C VAL A 288 10.71 -7.58 3.90
N ASN A 289 9.42 -7.90 3.79
CA ASN A 289 8.74 -9.04 4.39
C ASN A 289 8.16 -9.96 3.29
N ASP A 290 7.41 -10.99 3.65
CA ASP A 290 6.83 -11.92 2.68
C ASP A 290 5.77 -11.25 1.78
N GLU A 291 5.00 -10.30 2.30
CA GLU A 291 4.04 -9.53 1.51
C GLU A 291 4.76 -8.67 0.46
N TYR A 292 5.86 -8.00 0.83
CA TYR A 292 6.71 -7.26 -0.11
C TYR A 292 7.24 -8.17 -1.23
N ARG A 293 7.78 -9.35 -0.87
CA ARG A 293 8.31 -10.31 -1.85
C ARG A 293 7.24 -10.84 -2.81
N ARG A 294 6.00 -11.00 -2.33
CA ARG A 294 4.86 -11.33 -3.20
C ARG A 294 4.53 -10.19 -4.15
N GLY A 295 4.45 -8.99 -3.63
CA GLY A 295 4.19 -7.78 -4.43
C GLY A 295 5.25 -7.54 -5.51
N GLU A 296 6.54 -7.77 -5.20
CA GLU A 296 7.64 -7.61 -6.16
C GLU A 296 7.51 -8.52 -7.39
N LYS A 297 6.79 -9.64 -7.29
CA LYS A 297 6.52 -10.55 -8.44
C LYS A 297 5.54 -9.94 -9.44
N VAL A 298 4.70 -9.04 -9.00
CA VAL A 298 3.61 -8.47 -9.81
C VAL A 298 3.84 -7.01 -10.19
N VAL A 299 4.50 -6.21 -9.33
CA VAL A 299 4.85 -4.82 -9.58
C VAL A 299 6.29 -4.53 -9.13
N PRO A 300 7.04 -3.64 -9.79
CA PRO A 300 8.46 -3.39 -9.48
C PRO A 300 8.64 -2.46 -8.26
N ILE A 301 8.32 -2.97 -7.06
CA ILE A 301 8.34 -2.19 -5.82
C ILE A 301 9.73 -1.63 -5.54
N THR A 302 10.76 -2.49 -5.62
CA THR A 302 12.15 -2.12 -5.34
C THR A 302 12.60 -0.96 -6.23
N GLU A 303 12.37 -1.07 -7.54
CA GLU A 303 12.82 -0.06 -8.49
C GLU A 303 12.01 1.23 -8.40
N SER A 304 10.70 1.12 -8.22
CA SER A 304 9.78 2.25 -8.32
C SER A 304 9.47 2.95 -7.00
N LEU A 305 9.70 2.28 -5.85
CA LEU A 305 9.31 2.80 -4.53
C LEU A 305 10.38 2.65 -3.44
N ASN A 306 11.50 1.92 -3.67
CA ASN A 306 12.39 1.53 -2.57
C ASN A 306 13.88 1.54 -2.96
N ARG A 307 14.39 2.71 -3.36
CA ARG A 307 15.78 2.89 -3.78
C ARG A 307 16.56 3.67 -2.74
N GLU A 308 17.47 2.98 -2.03
CA GLU A 308 18.47 3.58 -1.14
C GLU A 308 19.86 3.30 -1.74
N MET A 309 20.35 4.25 -2.55
CA MET A 309 21.48 4.03 -3.42
C MET A 309 22.78 4.51 -2.79
N LEU A 310 23.74 3.60 -2.66
CA LEU A 310 25.11 3.89 -2.24
C LEU A 310 26.09 3.63 -3.38
N ALA A 311 26.78 4.67 -3.86
CA ALA A 311 27.84 4.58 -4.84
C ALA A 311 29.18 5.01 -4.23
N VAL A 312 30.23 4.21 -4.42
CA VAL A 312 31.59 4.52 -3.97
C VAL A 312 32.54 4.32 -5.13
N GLN A 313 33.04 5.41 -5.68
CA GLN A 313 34.05 5.41 -6.76
C GLN A 313 35.47 5.71 -6.23
N GLY A 314 36.46 5.52 -7.07
CA GLY A 314 37.88 5.78 -6.70
C GLY A 314 38.53 4.69 -5.84
N LEU A 315 37.84 3.53 -5.69
CA LEU A 315 38.40 2.34 -5.06
C LEU A 315 39.40 1.65 -6.01
N ALA A 316 40.48 1.08 -5.47
CA ALA A 316 41.35 0.19 -6.25
C ALA A 316 40.58 -1.03 -6.75
N ARG A 317 41.01 -1.60 -7.88
CA ARG A 317 40.37 -2.82 -8.42
C ARG A 317 40.43 -3.95 -7.40
N GLY A 318 39.26 -4.55 -7.11
CA GLY A 318 39.15 -5.62 -6.13
C GLY A 318 37.72 -5.83 -5.66
N ARG A 319 37.58 -6.66 -4.62
CA ARG A 319 36.31 -6.89 -3.91
C ARG A 319 36.38 -6.24 -2.54
N TYR A 320 35.24 -5.73 -2.09
CA TYR A 320 35.12 -5.01 -0.83
C TYR A 320 33.91 -5.54 -0.06
N ALA A 321 34.10 -5.85 1.22
CA ALA A 321 33.02 -6.10 2.14
C ALA A 321 32.37 -4.76 2.55
N LEU A 322 31.06 -4.63 2.35
CA LEU A 322 30.26 -3.51 2.85
C LEU A 322 29.74 -3.87 4.23
N LEU A 323 30.00 -3.04 5.21
CA LEU A 323 29.46 -3.19 6.55
C LEU A 323 28.57 -1.98 6.89
N LEU A 324 27.40 -2.27 7.47
CA LEU A 324 26.44 -1.29 7.99
C LEU A 324 26.31 -1.53 9.51
N ASP A 325 26.72 -0.57 10.33
CA ASP A 325 26.89 -0.71 11.79
C ASP A 325 27.67 -1.98 12.19
N GLY A 326 28.70 -2.32 11.41
CA GLY A 326 29.53 -3.51 11.63
C GLY A 326 28.91 -4.82 11.13
N GLN A 327 27.67 -4.84 10.66
CA GLN A 327 27.02 -6.01 10.07
C GLN A 327 27.41 -6.14 8.60
N ASN A 328 27.80 -7.33 8.16
CA ASN A 328 28.18 -7.59 6.78
C ASN A 328 26.92 -7.53 5.87
N ALA A 329 26.90 -6.54 4.98
CA ALA A 329 25.85 -6.31 4.00
C ALA A 329 26.12 -6.97 2.63
N GLY A 330 27.29 -7.62 2.48
CA GLY A 330 27.69 -8.33 1.28
C GLY A 330 29.05 -7.88 0.75
N GLU A 331 29.53 -8.59 -0.26
CA GLU A 331 30.76 -8.28 -0.97
C GLU A 331 30.46 -7.79 -2.39
N PHE A 332 31.06 -6.67 -2.74
CA PHE A 332 30.87 -6.01 -4.03
C PHE A 332 32.20 -5.76 -4.72
N THR A 333 32.22 -5.75 -6.05
CA THR A 333 33.42 -5.29 -6.80
C THR A 333 33.51 -3.77 -6.74
N ALA A 334 34.73 -3.22 -6.94
CA ALA A 334 34.92 -1.78 -7.06
C ALA A 334 34.04 -1.16 -8.15
N ASP A 335 33.88 -1.83 -9.29
CA ASP A 335 33.00 -1.38 -10.38
C ASP A 335 31.53 -1.43 -9.99
N GLY A 336 31.09 -2.47 -9.24
CA GLY A 336 29.73 -2.58 -8.72
C GLY A 336 29.41 -1.46 -7.71
N LEU A 337 30.35 -1.15 -6.81
CA LEU A 337 30.21 -0.03 -5.88
C LEU A 337 30.19 1.33 -6.61
N ALA A 338 31.00 1.49 -7.65
CA ALA A 338 31.00 2.71 -8.46
C ALA A 338 29.70 2.89 -9.25
N ALA A 339 29.09 1.79 -9.72
CA ALA A 339 27.78 1.80 -10.39
C ALA A 339 26.63 2.10 -9.42
N GLY A 340 26.80 1.78 -8.13
CA GLY A 340 25.83 1.98 -7.08
C GLY A 340 25.10 0.69 -6.66
N VAL A 341 24.98 0.50 -5.36
CA VAL A 341 24.31 -0.61 -4.71
C VAL A 341 23.02 -0.10 -4.05
N ASN A 342 21.89 -0.74 -4.31
CA ASN A 342 20.66 -0.45 -3.56
C ASN A 342 20.72 -1.18 -2.21
N ILE A 343 20.93 -0.43 -1.13
CA ILE A 343 21.02 -0.99 0.21
C ILE A 343 19.66 -1.11 0.89
N ALA A 344 18.60 -0.58 0.30
CA ALA A 344 17.23 -0.61 0.87
C ALA A 344 16.75 -2.02 1.22
N THR A 345 17.14 -3.03 0.43
CA THR A 345 16.65 -4.41 0.57
C THR A 345 17.62 -5.35 1.28
N LEU A 346 18.76 -4.84 1.74
CA LEU A 346 19.76 -5.66 2.42
C LEU A 346 19.37 -5.90 3.88
N ASP A 347 19.36 -7.15 4.34
CA ASP A 347 18.97 -7.51 5.72
C ASP A 347 19.89 -6.84 6.77
N ALA A 348 21.16 -6.57 6.43
CA ALA A 348 22.08 -5.85 7.29
C ALA A 348 21.79 -4.34 7.41
N ASN A 349 20.88 -3.78 6.59
CA ASN A 349 20.52 -2.37 6.70
C ASN A 349 19.73 -2.12 7.99
N PRO A 350 20.25 -1.30 8.94
CA PRO A 350 19.53 -0.97 10.16
C PRO A 350 18.16 -0.35 9.91
N GLY A 351 17.98 0.38 8.79
CA GLY A 351 16.70 0.92 8.35
C GLY A 351 15.63 -0.16 8.12
N GLN A 352 16.03 -1.37 7.68
CA GLN A 352 15.09 -2.50 7.54
C GLN A 352 14.51 -2.97 8.86
N ARG A 353 15.31 -3.01 9.92
CA ARG A 353 14.82 -3.38 11.27
C ARG A 353 13.75 -2.40 11.74
N ARG A 354 14.02 -1.10 11.61
CA ARG A 354 13.05 -0.05 11.97
C ARG A 354 11.81 -0.05 11.08
N ALA A 355 11.97 -0.27 9.78
CA ALA A 355 10.85 -0.39 8.85
C ALA A 355 9.94 -1.58 9.20
N LYS A 356 10.50 -2.71 9.62
CA LYS A 356 9.75 -3.88 10.10
C LYS A 356 9.02 -3.59 11.42
N GLU A 357 9.61 -2.80 12.33
CA GLU A 357 8.93 -2.33 13.54
C GLU A 357 7.73 -1.43 13.19
N VAL A 358 7.91 -0.48 12.28
CA VAL A 358 6.82 0.37 11.76
C VAL A 358 5.71 -0.49 11.15
N ASP A 359 6.03 -1.49 10.34
CA ASP A 359 5.05 -2.40 9.75
C ASP A 359 4.28 -3.18 10.82
N THR A 360 4.96 -3.69 11.86
CA THR A 360 4.31 -4.37 12.99
C THR A 360 3.30 -3.46 13.69
N LEU A 361 3.67 -2.21 13.97
CA LEU A 361 2.77 -1.23 14.59
C LEU A 361 1.58 -0.87 13.68
N ILE A 362 1.79 -0.80 12.37
CA ILE A 362 0.72 -0.61 11.39
C ILE A 362 -0.24 -1.80 11.38
N GLN A 363 0.27 -3.04 11.51
CA GLN A 363 -0.57 -4.23 11.63
C GLN A 363 -1.40 -4.22 12.92
N GLU A 364 -0.78 -3.89 14.07
CA GLU A 364 -1.49 -3.76 15.35
C GLU A 364 -2.61 -2.72 15.23
N ARG A 365 -2.32 -1.55 14.63
CA ARG A 365 -3.29 -0.50 14.38
C ARG A 365 -4.43 -0.96 13.48
N ALA A 366 -4.11 -1.67 12.38
CA ALA A 366 -5.12 -2.22 11.47
C ALA A 366 -6.04 -3.23 12.20
N GLY A 367 -5.51 -4.01 13.15
CA GLY A 367 -6.30 -4.88 14.01
C GLY A 367 -7.32 -4.11 14.86
N GLN A 368 -6.92 -3.00 15.48
CA GLN A 368 -7.85 -2.14 16.24
C GLN A 368 -8.90 -1.50 15.33
N GLU A 369 -8.48 -1.01 14.16
CA GLU A 369 -9.38 -0.44 13.16
C GLU A 369 -10.38 -1.48 12.64
N GLY A 370 -9.95 -2.75 12.48
CA GLY A 370 -10.82 -3.88 12.14
C GLY A 370 -11.95 -4.09 13.14
N ARG A 371 -11.71 -3.92 14.46
CA ARG A 371 -12.74 -3.97 15.49
C ARG A 371 -13.79 -2.88 15.27
N ILE A 372 -13.37 -1.64 14.98
CA ILE A 372 -14.29 -0.55 14.62
C ILE A 372 -15.08 -0.89 13.36
N ARG A 373 -14.45 -1.48 12.33
CA ARG A 373 -15.18 -1.90 11.11
C ARG A 373 -16.23 -2.95 11.39
N GLN A 374 -15.96 -3.90 12.29
CA GLN A 374 -16.95 -4.89 12.71
C GLN A 374 -18.14 -4.24 13.45
N LEU A 375 -17.89 -3.25 14.33
CA LEU A 375 -18.96 -2.48 14.96
C LEU A 375 -19.83 -1.81 13.89
N ARG A 376 -19.25 -1.08 12.95
CA ARG A 376 -20.00 -0.39 11.89
C ARG A 376 -20.76 -1.36 10.98
N GLN A 377 -20.18 -2.52 10.67
CA GLN A 377 -20.83 -3.56 9.89
C GLN A 377 -22.10 -4.07 10.58
N MET A 378 -22.04 -4.33 11.88
CA MET A 378 -23.18 -4.80 12.65
C MET A 378 -24.26 -3.72 12.79
N GLU A 379 -23.87 -2.46 12.99
CA GLU A 379 -24.80 -1.32 13.04
C GLU A 379 -25.58 -1.13 11.73
N CYS A 380 -25.00 -1.45 10.57
CA CYS A 380 -25.71 -1.42 9.30
C CYS A 380 -26.91 -2.38 9.28
N GLY A 381 -26.84 -3.49 10.02
CA GLY A 381 -27.93 -4.45 10.23
C GLY A 381 -28.98 -4.02 11.28
N LEU A 382 -28.82 -2.84 11.88
CA LEU A 382 -29.69 -2.31 12.95
C LEU A 382 -30.25 -0.92 12.57
N PRO A 383 -30.99 -0.80 11.46
CA PRO A 383 -31.45 0.49 10.96
C PRO A 383 -32.38 1.20 11.98
N GLY A 384 -32.28 2.53 12.03
CA GLY A 384 -33.13 3.38 12.87
C GLY A 384 -32.70 3.50 14.33
N LYS A 385 -31.67 2.76 14.77
CA LYS A 385 -31.10 2.90 16.12
C LYS A 385 -30.09 4.04 16.15
N LYS A 386 -30.20 4.93 17.16
CA LYS A 386 -29.42 6.17 17.24
C LYS A 386 -28.46 6.21 18.43
N THR A 387 -28.83 5.58 19.55
CA THR A 387 -28.01 5.56 20.75
C THR A 387 -27.30 4.21 20.93
N ARG A 388 -26.19 4.20 21.69
CA ARG A 388 -25.47 2.95 22.02
C ARG A 388 -26.36 1.96 22.76
N GLU A 389 -27.22 2.46 23.64
CA GLU A 389 -28.18 1.64 24.40
C GLU A 389 -29.21 0.97 23.48
N GLU A 390 -29.79 1.72 22.55
CA GLU A 390 -30.71 1.17 21.55
C GLU A 390 -30.06 0.11 20.66
N ILE A 391 -28.78 0.38 20.24
CA ILE A 391 -27.98 -0.53 19.44
C ILE A 391 -27.67 -1.81 20.23
N ALA A 392 -27.23 -1.69 21.48
CA ALA A 392 -26.92 -2.82 22.35
C ALA A 392 -28.15 -3.69 22.64
N ALA A 393 -29.32 -3.06 22.93
CA ALA A 393 -30.58 -3.76 23.16
C ALA A 393 -31.02 -4.54 21.92
N ALA A 394 -30.96 -3.92 20.74
CA ALA A 394 -31.30 -4.56 19.49
C ALA A 394 -30.35 -5.71 19.13
N ALA A 395 -29.06 -5.56 19.34
CA ALA A 395 -28.08 -6.62 19.14
C ALA A 395 -28.28 -7.79 20.11
N SER A 396 -28.61 -7.50 21.38
CA SER A 396 -28.92 -8.54 22.39
C SER A 396 -30.16 -9.35 21.98
N ALA A 397 -31.21 -8.70 21.49
CA ALA A 397 -32.39 -9.38 20.99
C ALA A 397 -32.10 -10.28 19.78
N GLN A 398 -31.24 -9.80 18.85
CA GLN A 398 -30.79 -10.62 17.71
C GLN A 398 -29.91 -11.80 18.18
N LEU A 399 -29.07 -11.62 19.22
CA LEU A 399 -28.26 -12.69 19.78
C LEU A 399 -29.10 -13.79 20.38
N ASP A 400 -30.17 -13.44 21.10
CA ASP A 400 -31.10 -14.42 21.67
C ASP A 400 -31.88 -15.19 20.59
N GLU A 401 -32.22 -14.52 19.51
CA GLU A 401 -32.82 -15.19 18.36
C GLU A 401 -31.86 -16.10 17.63
N ALA A 402 -30.61 -15.66 17.42
CA ALA A 402 -29.53 -16.48 16.82
C ALA A 402 -29.26 -17.74 17.67
N LYS A 403 -29.33 -17.64 19.01
CA LYS A 403 -29.17 -18.79 19.93
C LYS A 403 -30.31 -19.78 19.76
N LYS A 404 -31.57 -19.32 19.65
CA LYS A 404 -32.74 -20.18 19.40
C LYS A 404 -32.62 -20.93 18.08
N GLN A 405 -32.09 -20.26 17.06
CA GLN A 405 -31.88 -20.83 15.73
C GLN A 405 -30.63 -21.68 15.60
N GLY A 406 -29.76 -21.73 16.62
CA GLY A 406 -28.46 -22.43 16.58
C GLY A 406 -27.46 -21.85 15.58
N ASN A 407 -27.58 -20.57 15.20
CA ASN A 407 -26.72 -19.91 14.23
C ASN A 407 -25.39 -19.50 14.88
N LYS A 408 -24.45 -20.45 14.94
CA LYS A 408 -23.13 -20.27 15.60
C LYS A 408 -22.34 -19.08 15.06
N VAL A 409 -22.42 -18.78 13.76
CA VAL A 409 -21.69 -17.65 13.14
C VAL A 409 -22.26 -16.33 13.66
N MET A 410 -23.59 -16.17 13.65
CA MET A 410 -24.22 -14.94 14.13
C MET A 410 -24.05 -14.76 15.64
N ILE A 411 -24.13 -15.84 16.42
CA ILE A 411 -23.84 -15.83 17.86
C ILE A 411 -22.44 -15.27 18.12
N GLY A 412 -21.40 -15.79 17.44
CA GLY A 412 -20.05 -15.31 17.61
C GLY A 412 -19.88 -13.82 17.25
N ARG A 413 -20.47 -13.38 16.12
CA ARG A 413 -20.41 -11.98 15.67
C ARG A 413 -21.11 -11.03 16.66
N LEU A 414 -22.32 -11.38 17.09
CA LEU A 414 -23.11 -10.53 18.02
C LEU A 414 -22.48 -10.50 19.42
N THR A 415 -21.94 -11.62 19.91
CA THR A 415 -21.19 -11.65 21.18
C THR A 415 -20.02 -10.70 21.11
N LYS A 416 -19.17 -10.81 20.08
CA LYS A 416 -18.01 -9.94 19.91
C LYS A 416 -18.40 -8.47 19.74
N PHE A 417 -19.49 -8.20 19.02
CA PHE A 417 -20.03 -6.84 18.86
C PHE A 417 -20.41 -6.23 20.22
N LEU A 418 -21.17 -6.96 21.05
CA LEU A 418 -21.60 -6.50 22.37
C LEU A 418 -20.41 -6.33 23.36
N GLU A 419 -19.34 -7.11 23.21
CA GLU A 419 -18.10 -6.92 23.95
C GLU A 419 -17.34 -5.66 23.53
N ASP A 420 -17.26 -5.38 22.22
CA ASP A 420 -16.48 -4.25 21.68
C ASP A 420 -17.24 -2.92 21.71
N LEU A 421 -18.56 -2.92 21.65
CA LEU A 421 -19.39 -1.69 21.60
C LEU A 421 -19.11 -0.72 22.77
N PRO A 422 -19.04 -1.16 24.05
CA PRO A 422 -18.70 -0.26 25.16
C PRO A 422 -17.22 0.18 25.15
N GLN A 423 -16.36 -0.49 24.39
CA GLN A 423 -14.94 -0.20 24.29
C GLN A 423 -14.58 0.71 23.11
N GLU A 424 -15.54 1.16 22.32
CA GLU A 424 -15.28 1.92 21.10
C GLU A 424 -14.34 3.10 21.31
N ASP A 425 -14.58 3.91 22.35
CA ASP A 425 -13.75 5.09 22.63
C ASP A 425 -12.31 4.70 23.03
N SER A 426 -12.11 3.60 23.76
CA SER A 426 -10.79 3.09 24.10
C SER A 426 -10.05 2.49 22.89
N ILE A 427 -10.78 1.88 21.95
CA ILE A 427 -10.23 1.38 20.69
C ILE A 427 -9.78 2.57 19.83
N ASP A 428 -10.60 3.61 19.70
CA ASP A 428 -10.24 4.84 18.98
C ASP A 428 -8.99 5.50 19.60
N GLN A 429 -8.89 5.56 20.93
CA GLN A 429 -7.69 6.07 21.60
C GLN A 429 -6.46 5.19 21.32
N SER A 430 -6.59 3.87 21.36
CA SER A 430 -5.50 2.94 21.03
C SER A 430 -5.00 3.12 19.58
N ILE A 431 -5.87 3.43 18.63
CA ILE A 431 -5.48 3.76 17.26
C ILE A 431 -4.60 5.03 17.23
N LEU A 432 -4.98 6.07 17.98
CA LEU A 432 -4.20 7.32 18.06
C LEU A 432 -2.83 7.10 18.71
N ASP A 433 -2.76 6.31 19.78
CA ASP A 433 -1.51 5.99 20.47
C ASP A 433 -0.57 5.19 19.56
N LEU A 434 -1.12 4.23 18.82
CA LEU A 434 -0.35 3.46 17.82
C LEU A 434 0.17 4.36 16.69
N GLU A 435 -0.59 5.34 16.23
CA GLU A 435 -0.13 6.31 15.22
C GLU A 435 1.07 7.13 15.74
N GLN A 436 1.05 7.58 16.99
CA GLN A 436 2.19 8.25 17.60
C GLN A 436 3.43 7.36 17.65
N ARG A 437 3.27 6.10 18.05
CA ARG A 437 4.36 5.10 18.07
C ARG A 437 4.90 4.82 16.66
N ILE A 438 4.03 4.71 15.65
CA ILE A 438 4.41 4.52 14.24
C ILE A 438 5.33 5.67 13.79
N PHE A 439 4.93 6.92 13.98
CA PHE A 439 5.73 8.08 13.56
C PHE A 439 7.02 8.23 14.37
N ALA A 440 7.03 7.82 15.64
CA ALA A 440 8.24 7.80 16.45
C ALA A 440 9.24 6.70 15.96
N ALA A 441 8.74 5.49 15.68
CA ALA A 441 9.54 4.39 15.15
C ALA A 441 10.05 4.66 13.72
N ALA A 442 9.33 5.45 12.94
CA ALA A 442 9.67 5.77 11.56
C ALA A 442 10.83 6.80 11.40
N LYS A 443 11.36 7.33 12.50
CA LYS A 443 12.51 8.27 12.45
C LYS A 443 13.80 7.49 12.15
N PRO A 444 14.53 7.84 11.07
CA PRO A 444 15.80 7.20 10.76
C PRO A 444 16.88 7.50 11.81
N GLU A 445 17.84 6.60 11.92
CA GLU A 445 19.01 6.72 12.78
C GLU A 445 20.30 6.78 11.95
N LYS A 446 21.34 7.29 12.57
CA LYS A 446 22.66 7.37 11.96
C LYS A 446 23.26 5.95 11.85
N ILE A 447 23.79 5.63 10.70
CA ILE A 447 24.40 4.33 10.36
C ILE A 447 25.90 4.55 10.12
N LYS A 448 26.73 3.74 10.70
CA LYS A 448 28.17 3.68 10.38
C LYS A 448 28.35 2.81 9.15
N VAL A 449 28.75 3.41 8.05
CA VAL A 449 29.09 2.68 6.83
C VAL A 449 30.59 2.45 6.77
N SER A 450 31.04 1.24 6.44
CA SER A 450 32.46 0.97 6.17
C SER A 450 32.65 -0.04 5.04
N LEU A 451 33.74 0.15 4.31
CA LEU A 451 34.21 -0.74 3.25
C LEU A 451 35.64 -1.14 3.57
N ALA A 452 35.94 -2.44 3.46
CA ALA A 452 37.27 -2.98 3.59
C ALA A 452 37.56 -3.98 2.46
N SER A 453 38.80 -4.03 1.95
CA SER A 453 39.18 -5.03 0.95
C SER A 453 38.92 -6.45 1.47
N ALA A 454 38.24 -7.28 0.70
CA ALA A 454 37.85 -8.63 1.07
C ALA A 454 39.02 -9.60 1.31
N GLY A 455 40.27 -9.16 0.98
CA GLY A 455 41.50 -9.89 1.27
C GLY A 455 42.13 -9.58 2.63
N SER A 456 41.58 -8.62 3.42
CA SER A 456 42.10 -8.21 4.72
C SER A 456 41.12 -8.64 5.85
N THR A 457 41.08 -9.94 6.18
CA THR A 457 40.38 -10.43 7.37
C THR A 457 41.13 -9.96 8.61
N PRO A 458 40.56 -9.19 9.55
CA PRO A 458 41.19 -8.89 10.82
C PRO A 458 41.15 -10.15 11.70
N GLY A 459 42.32 -10.70 12.03
CA GLY A 459 42.49 -11.51 13.21
C GLY A 459 42.50 -13.02 13.04
N GLN A 460 43.55 -13.57 12.39
CA GLN A 460 44.22 -14.76 12.91
C GLN A 460 45.69 -14.42 13.11
N SER A 461 46.04 -14.06 14.34
CA SER A 461 47.45 -14.03 14.75
C SER A 461 48.00 -15.45 14.62
N ALA A 462 48.85 -15.66 13.64
CA ALA A 462 49.64 -16.87 13.54
C ALA A 462 50.42 -17.06 14.85
N LYS A 463 50.08 -18.07 15.65
CA LYS A 463 50.96 -18.61 16.64
C LYS A 463 52.03 -19.37 15.88
N ASN A 464 53.19 -18.75 15.78
CA ASN A 464 54.44 -19.44 15.41
C ASN A 464 54.70 -20.57 16.39
N PRO A 465 54.96 -21.78 15.95
CA PRO A 465 55.61 -22.78 16.80
C PRO A 465 57.10 -22.41 16.88
N THR A 466 57.59 -22.10 18.07
CA THR A 466 59.00 -22.03 18.41
C THR A 466 59.57 -23.43 18.67
N PRO A 467 60.87 -23.64 18.39
CA PRO A 467 61.51 -24.91 17.99
C PRO A 467 61.57 -26.02 19.02
#